data_aca28bcf719de595e9a0e09cf6eb55dc
#
_entry.id   aca28bcf719de595e9a0e09cf6eb55dc
#
_cell.length_a   1.000
_cell.length_b   1.000
_cell.length_c   1.000
_cell.angle_alpha   90.00
_cell.angle_beta   90.00
_cell.angle_gamma   90.00
#
_symmetry.space_group_name_H-M   'P 1'
#
loop_
_entity.id
_entity.type
_entity.pdbx_description
1 polymer ?
#
loop_
_entity_poly.entity_id
_entity_poly.type
_entity_poly.pdbx_seq_one_letter_code
_entity_poly.pdbx_strand_id
1 'polypeptide(L)'
;MTKNLFRILLFLLLPLAGQAKDADSLRVLWVGNSYTYYNDMPAIVQQIAATQKVKVSCTRFLKGGERFSGHLTNQKLLKALAAGGWDYVVLQEQISAPAMPTRQVAREVYPQARTLDSLVHAGSPDARVIFYMTWGHKNGNRFPIPEYPPINRYETMQELSLIHI
;
A
#
# COMPACT_ATOMS: atom_id res chain seq x y z
N MET A 1 -28.26 -35.69 -49.96
CA MET A 1 -26.79 -35.60 -49.67
C MET A 1 -26.54 -34.35 -48.90
N THR A 2 -26.55 -34.44 -47.58
CA THR A 2 -26.37 -33.31 -46.64
C THR A 2 -24.99 -33.43 -45.99
N LYS A 3 -24.10 -32.50 -46.31
CA LYS A 3 -22.75 -32.44 -45.72
C LYS A 3 -22.82 -31.67 -44.38
N ASN A 4 -22.70 -32.42 -43.29
CA ASN A 4 -22.55 -31.82 -41.94
C ASN A 4 -21.17 -31.21 -41.81
N LEU A 5 -21.13 -29.87 -41.64
CA LEU A 5 -19.92 -29.11 -41.36
C LEU A 5 -19.74 -29.07 -39.86
N PHE A 6 -18.84 -29.90 -39.32
CA PHE A 6 -18.46 -29.94 -37.92
C PHE A 6 -17.52 -28.76 -37.67
N ARG A 7 -18.02 -27.65 -37.09
CA ARG A 7 -17.20 -26.53 -36.63
C ARG A 7 -16.57 -26.89 -35.31
N ILE A 8 -15.30 -27.24 -35.34
CA ILE A 8 -14.46 -27.38 -34.15
C ILE A 8 -14.14 -25.95 -33.66
N LEU A 9 -14.79 -25.59 -32.56
CA LEU A 9 -14.47 -24.35 -31.83
C LEU A 9 -13.21 -24.59 -30.96
N LEU A 10 -12.05 -24.26 -31.50
CA LEU A 10 -10.78 -24.35 -30.80
C LEU A 10 -10.73 -23.19 -29.78
N PHE A 11 -11.05 -23.43 -28.51
CA PHE A 11 -10.81 -22.52 -27.42
C PHE A 11 -9.28 -22.43 -27.22
N LEU A 12 -8.66 -21.35 -27.71
CA LEU A 12 -7.32 -20.94 -27.35
C LEU A 12 -7.34 -20.53 -25.86
N LEU A 13 -6.99 -21.46 -24.99
CA LEU A 13 -6.57 -21.19 -23.63
C LEU A 13 -5.24 -20.44 -23.72
N LEU A 14 -5.31 -19.11 -23.81
CA LEU A 14 -4.14 -18.27 -23.55
C LEU A 14 -3.78 -18.48 -22.07
N PRO A 15 -2.57 -18.95 -21.76
CA PRO A 15 -2.14 -18.94 -20.37
C PRO A 15 -2.12 -17.48 -19.93
N LEU A 16 -2.93 -17.10 -18.93
CA LEU A 16 -2.63 -15.91 -18.15
C LEU A 16 -1.21 -16.11 -17.65
N ALA A 17 -0.28 -15.36 -18.23
CA ALA A 17 1.08 -15.26 -17.73
C ALA A 17 1.04 -14.53 -16.38
N GLY A 18 0.56 -15.22 -15.35
CA GLY A 18 0.87 -14.89 -13.99
C GLY A 18 2.39 -14.95 -13.89
N GLN A 19 3.04 -13.88 -13.48
CA GLN A 19 4.47 -13.90 -13.20
C GLN A 19 4.71 -15.05 -12.25
N ALA A 20 5.45 -16.06 -12.70
CA ALA A 20 5.83 -17.20 -11.88
C ALA A 20 6.45 -16.66 -10.60
N LYS A 21 5.81 -16.94 -9.46
CA LYS A 21 6.35 -16.62 -8.15
C LYS A 21 7.68 -17.37 -8.05
N ASP A 22 8.79 -16.60 -7.93
CA ASP A 22 10.05 -17.19 -7.52
C ASP A 22 9.78 -17.79 -6.14
N ALA A 23 9.67 -19.13 -6.06
CA ALA A 23 9.13 -19.85 -4.90
C ALA A 23 9.88 -19.53 -3.59
N ASP A 24 11.07 -18.93 -3.71
CA ASP A 24 11.97 -18.60 -2.61
C ASP A 24 12.02 -17.11 -2.24
N SER A 25 11.17 -16.23 -2.82
CA SER A 25 11.24 -14.80 -2.57
C SER A 25 9.90 -14.22 -2.10
N LEU A 26 9.91 -13.55 -0.94
CA LEU A 26 8.77 -12.78 -0.47
C LEU A 26 8.56 -11.52 -1.33
N ARG A 27 7.36 -11.34 -1.83
CA ARG A 27 6.98 -10.17 -2.65
C ARG A 27 6.32 -9.13 -1.76
N VAL A 28 6.97 -7.98 -1.62
CA VAL A 28 6.50 -6.87 -0.79
C VAL A 28 6.16 -5.67 -1.66
N LEU A 29 4.92 -5.21 -1.57
CA LEU A 29 4.44 -4.00 -2.20
C LEU A 29 4.47 -2.84 -1.18
N TRP A 30 5.10 -1.72 -1.56
CA TRP A 30 5.19 -0.51 -0.75
C TRP A 30 4.35 0.58 -1.39
N VAL A 31 3.37 1.09 -0.65
CA VAL A 31 2.48 2.19 -1.05
C VAL A 31 2.59 3.29 -0.02
N GLY A 32 3.04 4.48 -0.43
CA GLY A 32 3.27 5.57 0.51
C GLY A 32 3.91 6.79 -0.13
N ASN A 33 4.68 7.52 0.66
CA ASN A 33 5.28 8.78 0.23
C ASN A 33 6.74 8.92 0.69
N SER A 34 7.23 10.16 0.85
CA SER A 34 8.61 10.46 1.23
C SER A 34 9.03 9.84 2.56
N TYR A 35 8.13 9.62 3.49
CA TYR A 35 8.44 8.96 4.76
C TYR A 35 8.89 7.51 4.59
N THR A 36 8.52 6.88 3.49
CA THR A 36 8.96 5.52 3.14
C THR A 36 10.21 5.53 2.26
N TYR A 37 10.36 6.48 1.33
CA TYR A 37 11.48 6.43 0.38
C TYR A 37 12.69 7.27 0.77
N TYR A 38 12.57 8.26 1.67
CA TYR A 38 13.66 9.23 1.93
C TYR A 38 14.97 8.58 2.34
N ASN A 39 14.92 7.53 3.17
CA ASN A 39 16.08 6.72 3.55
C ASN A 39 16.04 5.33 2.92
N ASP A 40 15.28 5.15 1.83
CA ASP A 40 15.09 3.89 1.13
C ASP A 40 14.75 2.71 2.06
N MET A 41 13.71 2.90 2.89
CA MET A 41 13.25 1.86 3.82
C MET A 41 13.04 0.49 3.15
N PRO A 42 12.45 0.38 1.94
CA PRO A 42 12.35 -0.90 1.25
C PRO A 42 13.70 -1.60 1.05
N ALA A 43 14.77 -0.87 0.68
CA ALA A 43 16.10 -1.46 0.54
C ALA A 43 16.70 -1.87 1.88
N ILE A 44 16.48 -1.08 2.94
CA ILE A 44 16.91 -1.45 4.30
C ILE A 44 16.27 -2.76 4.74
N VAL A 45 14.96 -2.91 4.52
CA VAL A 45 14.23 -4.14 4.85
C VAL A 45 14.78 -5.33 4.05
N GLN A 46 15.06 -5.15 2.74
CA GLN A 46 15.69 -6.19 1.92
C GLN A 46 17.06 -6.60 2.46
N GLN A 47 17.90 -5.65 2.86
CA GLN A 47 19.22 -5.91 3.42
C GLN A 47 19.13 -6.67 4.75
N ILE A 48 18.24 -6.24 5.65
CA ILE A 48 18.01 -6.94 6.94
C ILE A 48 17.51 -8.37 6.68
N ALA A 49 16.55 -8.56 5.79
CA ALA A 49 16.04 -9.88 5.45
C ALA A 49 17.12 -10.80 4.90
N ALA A 50 18.02 -10.26 4.07
CA ALA A 50 19.14 -11.00 3.50
C ALA A 50 20.10 -11.52 4.57
N THR A 51 20.31 -10.80 5.70
CA THR A 51 21.11 -11.30 6.83
C THR A 51 20.52 -12.57 7.45
N GLN A 52 19.21 -12.75 7.32
CA GLN A 52 18.46 -13.92 7.79
C GLN A 52 18.23 -14.95 6.65
N LYS A 53 18.93 -14.81 5.53
CA LYS A 53 18.80 -15.67 4.33
C LYS A 53 17.39 -15.63 3.72
N VAL A 54 16.61 -14.59 3.98
CA VAL A 54 15.28 -14.38 3.40
C VAL A 54 15.43 -13.47 2.18
N LYS A 55 15.01 -13.95 1.01
CA LYS A 55 14.94 -13.14 -0.20
C LYS A 55 13.65 -12.30 -0.17
N VAL A 56 13.76 -11.00 -0.43
CA VAL A 56 12.64 -10.09 -0.52
C VAL A 56 12.70 -9.32 -1.83
N SER A 57 11.62 -9.31 -2.58
CA SER A 57 11.43 -8.48 -3.77
C SER A 57 10.50 -7.32 -3.44
N CYS A 58 10.94 -6.08 -3.62
CA CYS A 58 10.17 -4.89 -3.30
C CYS A 58 9.68 -4.17 -4.56
N THR A 59 8.37 -4.01 -4.68
CA THR A 59 7.73 -3.13 -5.65
C THR A 59 7.29 -1.86 -4.93
N ARG A 60 7.45 -0.68 -5.57
CA ARG A 60 7.32 0.62 -4.93
C ARG A 60 6.34 1.52 -5.67
N PHE A 61 5.32 2.00 -4.97
CA PHE A 61 4.43 3.08 -5.40
C PHE A 61 4.53 4.21 -4.37
N LEU A 62 5.63 4.97 -4.48
CA LEU A 62 6.02 5.99 -3.51
C LEU A 62 6.12 7.34 -4.21
N LYS A 63 5.33 8.32 -3.75
CA LYS A 63 5.32 9.67 -4.32
C LYS A 63 5.29 10.70 -3.20
N GLY A 64 6.12 11.75 -3.31
CA GLY A 64 6.24 12.78 -2.28
C GLY A 64 4.90 13.41 -1.89
N GLY A 65 4.58 13.42 -0.60
CA GLY A 65 3.35 14.01 -0.07
C GLY A 65 2.06 13.25 -0.40
N GLU A 66 2.13 12.11 -1.10
CA GLU A 66 0.94 11.40 -1.55
C GLU A 66 0.14 10.83 -0.38
N ARG A 67 -1.19 10.78 -0.57
CA ARG A 67 -2.18 10.25 0.36
C ARG A 67 -2.81 8.97 -0.20
N PHE A 68 -3.49 8.20 0.63
CA PHE A 68 -4.24 7.03 0.17
C PHE A 68 -5.24 7.38 -0.93
N SER A 69 -5.91 8.53 -0.83
CA SER A 69 -6.84 9.00 -1.87
C SER A 69 -6.19 9.16 -3.25
N GLY A 70 -4.95 9.67 -3.31
CA GLY A 70 -4.22 9.81 -4.56
C GLY A 70 -3.70 8.45 -5.06
N HIS A 71 -3.28 7.56 -4.18
CA HIS A 71 -2.91 6.19 -4.54
C HIS A 71 -4.08 5.42 -5.17
N LEU A 72 -5.32 5.62 -4.70
CA LEU A 72 -6.52 5.02 -5.28
C LEU A 72 -6.84 5.50 -6.70
N THR A 73 -6.22 6.58 -7.17
CA THR A 73 -6.34 7.04 -8.57
C THR A 73 -5.18 6.59 -9.45
N ASN A 74 -4.14 5.97 -8.89
CA ASN A 74 -2.96 5.53 -9.61
C ASN A 74 -3.23 4.22 -10.36
N GLN A 75 -3.46 4.31 -11.67
CA GLN A 75 -3.78 3.17 -12.52
C GLN A 75 -2.70 2.07 -12.54
N LYS A 76 -1.42 2.45 -12.36
CA LYS A 76 -0.32 1.46 -12.29
C LYS A 76 -0.38 0.66 -11.00
N LEU A 77 -0.66 1.33 -9.87
CA LEU A 77 -0.88 0.67 -8.58
C LEU A 77 -2.09 -0.25 -8.65
N LEU A 78 -3.24 0.24 -9.15
CA LEU A 78 -4.46 -0.56 -9.25
C LEU A 78 -4.25 -1.82 -10.11
N LYS A 79 -3.51 -1.72 -11.22
CA LYS A 79 -3.12 -2.88 -12.03
C LYS A 79 -2.21 -3.84 -11.25
N ALA A 80 -1.26 -3.33 -10.47
CA ALA A 80 -0.37 -4.17 -9.66
C ALA A 80 -1.11 -4.89 -8.54
N LEU A 81 -2.09 -4.23 -7.90
CA LEU A 81 -2.97 -4.85 -6.90
C LEU A 81 -3.82 -5.94 -7.53
N ALA A 82 -4.44 -5.67 -8.68
CA ALA A 82 -5.27 -6.65 -9.39
C ALA A 82 -4.46 -7.85 -9.91
N ALA A 83 -3.21 -7.65 -10.32
CA ALA A 83 -2.31 -8.73 -10.73
C ALA A 83 -1.95 -9.67 -9.58
N GLY A 84 -1.96 -9.18 -8.36
CA GLY A 84 -1.81 -9.95 -7.14
C GLY A 84 -0.44 -10.62 -6.95
N GLY A 85 -0.46 -11.66 -6.10
CA GLY A 85 0.72 -12.46 -5.76
C GLY A 85 1.65 -11.76 -4.74
N TRP A 86 1.12 -10.85 -3.94
CA TRP A 86 1.84 -10.19 -2.85
C TRP A 86 1.80 -11.05 -1.59
N ASP A 87 2.93 -11.13 -0.88
CA ASP A 87 2.99 -11.73 0.46
C ASP A 87 2.74 -10.67 1.54
N TYR A 88 3.25 -9.45 1.30
CA TYR A 88 3.04 -8.30 2.18
C TYR A 88 2.73 -7.05 1.37
N VAL A 89 1.84 -6.22 1.89
CA VAL A 89 1.59 -4.87 1.37
C VAL A 89 1.72 -3.87 2.51
N VAL A 90 2.67 -2.96 2.38
CA VAL A 90 2.90 -1.89 3.36
C VAL A 90 2.22 -0.63 2.88
N LEU A 91 1.26 -0.14 3.65
CA LEU A 91 0.47 1.06 3.38
C LEU A 91 0.88 2.17 4.35
N GLN A 92 1.31 3.32 3.82
CA GLN A 92 1.70 4.48 4.61
C GLN A 92 0.93 5.71 4.16
N GLU A 93 0.13 6.27 5.07
CA GLU A 93 -0.63 7.51 4.83
C GLU A 93 0.26 8.76 5.06
N GLN A 94 -0.17 9.90 4.53
CA GLN A 94 0.50 11.18 4.75
C GLN A 94 0.44 11.55 6.24
N ILE A 95 1.57 12.00 6.78
CA ILE A 95 1.85 12.15 8.22
C ILE A 95 0.79 12.92 9.01
N SER A 96 0.23 14.01 8.46
CA SER A 96 -0.75 14.82 9.18
C SER A 96 -2.15 14.20 9.19
N ALA A 97 -2.45 13.32 8.25
CA ALA A 97 -3.81 12.77 8.09
C ALA A 97 -4.25 11.93 9.30
N PRO A 98 -3.46 10.96 9.81
CA PRO A 98 -3.85 10.22 11.00
C PRO A 98 -3.74 11.03 12.31
N ALA A 99 -3.12 12.21 12.29
CA ALA A 99 -3.04 13.10 13.45
C ALA A 99 -4.23 14.08 13.55
N MET A 100 -5.19 14.04 12.61
CA MET A 100 -6.38 14.89 12.63
C MET A 100 -7.43 14.39 13.64
N PRO A 101 -8.46 15.19 13.97
CA PRO A 101 -9.54 14.75 14.86
C PRO A 101 -10.15 13.44 14.39
N THR A 102 -10.47 12.52 15.32
CA THR A 102 -11.02 11.19 15.05
C THR A 102 -12.17 11.20 14.04
N ARG A 103 -13.08 12.18 14.14
CA ARG A 103 -14.20 12.32 13.19
C ARG A 103 -13.71 12.59 11.76
N GLN A 104 -12.64 13.36 11.60
CA GLN A 104 -12.06 13.65 10.30
C GLN A 104 -11.30 12.42 9.76
N VAL A 105 -10.53 11.75 10.59
CA VAL A 105 -9.83 10.50 10.22
C VAL A 105 -10.84 9.45 9.78
N ALA A 106 -11.94 9.29 10.52
CA ALA A 106 -13.01 8.35 10.19
C ALA A 106 -13.68 8.65 8.83
N ARG A 107 -13.72 9.93 8.43
CA ARG A 107 -14.30 10.34 7.14
C ARG A 107 -13.30 10.30 5.98
N GLU A 108 -12.04 10.65 6.22
CA GLU A 108 -11.06 10.95 5.17
C GLU A 108 -9.94 9.92 5.03
N VAL A 109 -9.66 9.13 6.08
CA VAL A 109 -8.57 8.13 6.06
C VAL A 109 -9.10 6.70 6.04
N TYR A 110 -9.97 6.34 6.97
CA TYR A 110 -10.45 4.96 7.09
C TYR A 110 -11.13 4.42 5.82
N PRO A 111 -11.97 5.17 5.08
CA PRO A 111 -12.57 4.64 3.87
C PRO A 111 -11.52 4.29 2.80
N GLN A 112 -10.51 5.16 2.62
CA GLN A 112 -9.44 4.91 1.66
C GLN A 112 -8.53 3.73 2.09
N ALA A 113 -8.21 3.64 3.38
CA ALA A 113 -7.44 2.53 3.94
C ALA A 113 -8.15 1.19 3.71
N ARG A 114 -9.45 1.12 4.02
CA ARG A 114 -10.29 -0.06 3.78
C ARG A 114 -10.39 -0.42 2.31
N THR A 115 -10.50 0.58 1.43
CA THR A 115 -10.55 0.34 -0.02
C THR A 115 -9.24 -0.26 -0.51
N LEU A 116 -8.09 0.29 -0.09
CA LEU A 116 -6.79 -0.28 -0.45
C LEU A 116 -6.63 -1.71 0.08
N ASP A 117 -6.99 -1.96 1.33
CA ASP A 117 -6.97 -3.28 1.95
C ASP A 117 -7.84 -4.28 1.18
N SER A 118 -9.06 -3.90 0.83
CA SER A 118 -9.96 -4.71 0.02
C SER A 118 -9.40 -5.03 -1.37
N LEU A 119 -8.75 -4.06 -2.02
CA LEU A 119 -8.10 -4.27 -3.33
C LEU A 119 -6.89 -5.19 -3.21
N VAL A 120 -6.12 -5.11 -2.11
CA VAL A 120 -5.03 -6.05 -1.83
C VAL A 120 -5.57 -7.48 -1.75
N HIS A 121 -6.56 -7.70 -0.90
CA HIS A 121 -7.12 -9.05 -0.67
C HIS A 121 -7.90 -9.59 -1.88
N ALA A 122 -8.47 -8.73 -2.72
CA ALA A 122 -9.08 -9.16 -3.98
C ALA A 122 -8.08 -9.78 -4.96
N GLY A 123 -6.85 -9.25 -5.03
CA GLY A 123 -5.78 -9.78 -5.89
C GLY A 123 -4.83 -10.76 -5.18
N SER A 124 -4.71 -10.67 -3.88
CA SER A 124 -3.81 -11.46 -3.04
C SER A 124 -4.51 -11.84 -1.73
N PRO A 125 -5.39 -12.86 -1.72
CA PRO A 125 -6.21 -13.19 -0.55
C PRO A 125 -5.42 -13.47 0.73
N ASP A 126 -4.23 -14.05 0.59
CA ASP A 126 -3.36 -14.43 1.71
C ASP A 126 -2.33 -13.35 2.08
N ALA A 127 -2.33 -12.19 1.41
CA ALA A 127 -1.40 -11.11 1.68
C ALA A 127 -1.61 -10.56 3.10
N ARG A 128 -0.50 -10.21 3.76
CA ARG A 128 -0.55 -9.46 5.01
C ARG A 128 -0.43 -7.97 4.72
N VAL A 129 -1.46 -7.21 5.13
CA VAL A 129 -1.44 -5.75 5.05
C VAL A 129 -0.83 -5.19 6.34
N ILE A 130 0.13 -4.29 6.17
CA ILE A 130 0.84 -3.61 7.26
C ILE A 130 0.59 -2.11 7.10
N PHE A 131 -0.10 -1.51 8.05
CA PHE A 131 -0.19 -0.06 8.14
C PHE A 131 1.06 0.48 8.84
N TYR A 132 1.88 1.20 8.07
CA TYR A 132 3.11 1.78 8.58
C TYR A 132 2.84 3.16 9.16
N MET A 133 2.90 3.24 10.49
CA MET A 133 2.76 4.51 11.21
C MET A 133 4.06 5.32 11.09
N THR A 134 3.92 6.57 10.68
CA THR A 134 5.02 7.53 10.64
C THR A 134 5.12 8.32 11.95
N TRP A 135 6.25 8.99 12.15
CA TRP A 135 6.44 9.87 13.30
C TRP A 135 5.87 11.27 13.05
N GLY A 136 5.50 11.98 14.11
CA GLY A 136 5.09 13.39 14.06
C GLY A 136 6.23 14.33 13.60
N HIS A 137 5.88 15.50 13.10
CA HIS A 137 6.88 16.55 12.85
C HIS A 137 7.47 17.04 14.18
N LYS A 138 8.78 17.22 14.23
CA LYS A 138 9.52 17.65 15.43
C LYS A 138 8.91 18.86 16.14
N ASN A 139 8.37 19.81 15.39
CA ASN A 139 7.78 21.05 15.90
C ASN A 139 6.25 21.09 15.70
N GLY A 140 5.60 19.93 15.59
CA GLY A 140 4.19 19.84 15.25
C GLY A 140 3.92 20.01 13.76
N ASN A 141 2.65 20.14 13.37
CA ASN A 141 2.27 20.28 11.97
C ASN A 141 2.90 21.53 11.35
N ARG A 142 3.43 21.38 10.13
CA ARG A 142 4.09 22.46 9.40
C ARG A 142 3.17 23.67 9.14
N PHE A 143 1.90 23.41 8.97
CA PHE A 143 0.89 24.43 8.82
C PHE A 143 -0.06 24.32 10.02
N PRO A 144 0.10 25.21 11.02
CA PRO A 144 -0.75 25.23 12.19
C PRO A 144 -2.23 25.34 11.81
N ILE A 145 -3.07 24.56 12.47
CA ILE A 145 -4.52 24.65 12.34
C ILE A 145 -5.03 25.27 13.61
N PRO A 146 -5.46 26.56 13.59
CA PRO A 146 -5.90 27.26 14.80
C PRO A 146 -7.08 26.56 15.50
N GLU A 147 -7.97 25.96 14.72
CA GLU A 147 -9.16 25.26 15.19
C GLU A 147 -8.82 23.89 15.81
N TYR A 148 -7.59 23.40 15.63
CA TYR A 148 -7.15 22.11 16.15
C TYR A 148 -5.69 22.18 16.66
N PRO A 149 -5.44 22.87 17.80
CA PRO A 149 -4.12 23.03 18.39
C PRO A 149 -3.33 21.72 18.67
N PRO A 150 -3.99 20.57 18.97
CA PRO A 150 -3.23 19.35 19.30
C PRO A 150 -2.18 18.93 18.27
N ILE A 151 -2.39 19.17 16.96
CA ILE A 151 -1.41 18.79 15.93
C ILE A 151 -0.18 19.73 15.87
N ASN A 152 -0.19 20.82 16.61
CA ASN A 152 0.92 21.79 16.62
C ASN A 152 2.08 21.38 17.52
N ARG A 153 2.03 20.19 18.12
CA ARG A 153 3.10 19.61 18.95
C ARG A 153 3.42 18.20 18.49
N TYR A 154 4.69 17.82 18.60
CA TYR A 154 5.16 16.48 18.24
C TYR A 154 4.42 15.37 19.01
N GLU A 155 4.38 15.51 20.35
CA GLU A 155 3.83 14.50 21.25
C GLU A 155 2.38 14.19 20.91
N THR A 156 1.56 15.23 20.77
CA THR A 156 0.13 15.07 20.46
C THR A 156 -0.12 14.56 19.05
N MET A 157 0.70 14.95 18.06
CA MET A 157 0.65 14.34 16.71
C MET A 157 0.93 12.84 16.79
N GLN A 158 1.93 12.45 17.56
CA GLN A 158 2.33 11.05 17.70
C GLN A 158 1.25 10.22 18.40
N GLU A 159 0.70 10.75 19.50
CA GLU A 159 -0.40 10.11 20.24
C GLU A 159 -1.64 9.92 19.36
N LEU A 160 -2.05 10.96 18.61
CA LEU A 160 -3.18 10.86 17.71
C LEU A 160 -2.94 9.84 16.57
N SER A 161 -1.73 9.79 16.02
CA SER A 161 -1.38 8.77 15.03
C SER A 161 -1.46 7.35 15.60
N LEU A 162 -1.02 7.15 16.85
CA LEU A 162 -1.14 5.87 17.55
C LEU A 162 -2.59 5.43 17.79
N ILE A 163 -3.49 6.39 18.01
CA ILE A 163 -4.93 6.10 18.23
C ILE A 163 -5.60 5.64 16.93
N HIS A 164 -5.13 6.13 15.78
CA HIS A 164 -5.83 6.01 14.49
C HIS A 164 -5.21 4.99 13.51
N ILE A 165 -4.09 4.36 13.84
CA ILE A 165 -3.41 3.39 12.96
C ILE A 165 -3.24 2.02 13.59
#